data_46144709ff97747255450d0f2d19bde1
#
_entry.id   46144709ff97747255450d0f2d19bde1
#
_cell.length_a   1.000
_cell.length_b   1.000
_cell.length_c   1.000
_cell.angle_alpha   90.00
_cell.angle_beta   90.00
_cell.angle_gamma   90.00
#
_symmetry.space_group_name_H-M   'P 1'
#
loop_
_entity.id
_entity.type
_entity.pdbx_description
1 polymer ?
#
loop_
_entity_poly.entity_id
_entity_poly.type
_entity_poly.pdbx_seq_one_letter_code
_entity_poly.pdbx_strand_id
1 'polypeptide(L)'
;LGLGYISAYLQNWFAEAINVRLMVFPEDLDHAVAGDLKPDIVGFGTFTWNRNLTDYYSKKIKDAINPLILYGGQELPIGSDQQTRFMMERPFVDFCVPAEGEIGMRNIVERYLNSSKDIESMKIKAIEGVIFLDSNSDLVSENNEIEPVNLNDLPSPILTGVFDDFFQKGLTPMLQFVRGCPNKCAYCRQGSVESKKIRRYPSKISLEAILYLEKRVENIGKHLSKLAEDHGCKPVGEC
;
A
#
# COMPACT_ATOMS: atom_id res chain seq x y z
N LEU A 1 0.63 5.01 -4.82
CA LEU A 1 1.34 5.80 -3.81
C LEU A 1 1.39 5.07 -2.46
N GLY A 2 0.26 4.52 -1.96
CA GLY A 2 0.23 3.81 -0.66
C GLY A 2 1.23 2.66 -0.55
N LEU A 3 1.30 1.80 -1.57
CA LEU A 3 2.29 0.71 -1.59
C LEU A 3 3.74 1.23 -1.57
N GLY A 4 4.01 2.40 -2.16
CA GLY A 4 5.32 3.02 -2.09
C GLY A 4 5.70 3.46 -0.66
N TYR A 5 4.76 4.02 0.10
CA TYR A 5 4.99 4.33 1.51
C TYR A 5 5.26 3.08 2.34
N ILE A 6 4.47 2.02 2.12
CA ILE A 6 4.69 0.72 2.78
C ILE A 6 6.06 0.17 2.42
N SER A 7 6.45 0.19 1.15
CA SER A 7 7.76 -0.27 0.69
C SER A 7 8.90 0.50 1.35
N ALA A 8 8.85 1.83 1.32
CA ALA A 8 9.87 2.68 1.95
C ALA A 8 9.96 2.44 3.47
N TYR A 9 8.80 2.28 4.14
CA TYR A 9 8.74 2.01 5.57
C TYR A 9 9.34 0.65 5.94
N LEU A 10 8.99 -0.41 5.20
CA LEU A 10 9.51 -1.75 5.43
C LEU A 10 11.02 -1.84 5.16
N GLN A 11 11.49 -1.23 4.07
CA GLN A 11 12.93 -1.18 3.75
C GLN A 11 13.71 -0.44 4.84
N ASN A 12 13.16 0.67 5.36
CA ASN A 12 13.79 1.41 6.45
C ASN A 12 13.82 0.64 7.77
N TRP A 13 12.76 -0.17 8.04
CA TRP A 13 12.64 -0.92 9.29
C TRP A 13 13.50 -2.18 9.31
N PHE A 14 13.47 -2.96 8.23
CA PHE A 14 14.13 -4.27 8.16
C PHE A 14 15.47 -4.25 7.43
N ALA A 15 15.82 -3.14 6.81
CA ALA A 15 17.06 -2.98 6.04
C ALA A 15 17.33 -4.16 5.08
N GLU A 16 18.47 -4.82 5.20
CA GLU A 16 18.88 -5.92 4.34
C GLU A 16 18.20 -7.27 4.64
N ALA A 17 17.40 -7.36 5.73
CA ALA A 17 16.70 -8.60 6.09
C ALA A 17 15.57 -8.96 5.10
N ILE A 18 15.10 -7.99 4.32
CA ILE A 18 14.06 -8.18 3.31
C ILE A 18 14.42 -7.48 2.00
N ASN A 19 13.86 -8.00 0.91
CA ASN A 19 13.90 -7.35 -0.40
C ASN A 19 12.46 -7.02 -0.82
N VAL A 20 12.13 -5.75 -0.97
CA VAL A 20 10.80 -5.28 -1.37
C VAL A 20 10.84 -4.82 -2.81
N ARG A 21 9.98 -5.38 -3.65
CA ARG A 21 9.82 -4.98 -5.04
C ARG A 21 8.41 -4.50 -5.28
N LEU A 22 8.27 -3.29 -5.83
CA LEU A 22 6.99 -2.76 -6.28
C LEU A 22 6.70 -3.21 -7.71
N MET A 23 5.45 -3.58 -7.97
CA MET A 23 4.93 -3.90 -9.28
C MET A 23 3.66 -3.08 -9.53
N VAL A 24 3.54 -2.50 -10.72
CA VAL A 24 2.40 -1.66 -11.11
C VAL A 24 1.68 -2.26 -12.31
N PHE A 25 2.40 -2.92 -13.19
CA PHE A 25 1.84 -3.48 -14.42
C PHE A 25 1.52 -4.95 -14.24
N PRO A 26 0.39 -5.43 -14.80
CA PRO A 26 0.01 -6.86 -14.78
C PRO A 26 1.09 -7.76 -15.36
N GLU A 27 1.82 -7.30 -16.37
CA GLU A 27 2.91 -8.02 -17.02
C GLU A 27 4.06 -8.31 -16.05
N ASP A 28 4.34 -7.41 -15.11
CA ASP A 28 5.36 -7.63 -14.07
C ASP A 28 4.98 -8.82 -13.18
N LEU A 29 3.67 -9.00 -12.91
CA LEU A 29 3.15 -10.15 -12.14
C LEU A 29 3.22 -11.44 -12.95
N ASP A 30 2.90 -11.41 -14.24
CA ASP A 30 3.02 -12.56 -15.13
C ASP A 30 4.47 -13.03 -15.23
N HIS A 31 5.42 -12.12 -15.38
CA HIS A 31 6.84 -12.42 -15.34
C HIS A 31 7.29 -12.99 -13.98
N ALA A 32 6.76 -12.46 -12.88
CA ALA A 32 7.07 -12.98 -11.55
C ALA A 32 6.58 -14.42 -11.34
N VAL A 33 5.40 -14.76 -11.87
CA VAL A 33 4.82 -16.10 -11.78
C VAL A 33 5.52 -17.10 -12.72
N ALA A 34 5.87 -16.67 -13.93
CA ALA A 34 6.50 -17.52 -14.95
C ALA A 34 8.02 -17.69 -14.76
N GLY A 35 8.64 -16.79 -14.01
CA GLY A 35 10.09 -16.66 -13.91
C GLY A 35 10.70 -17.17 -12.60
N ASP A 36 11.91 -16.70 -12.36
CA ASP A 36 12.71 -17.09 -11.20
C ASP A 36 12.34 -16.35 -9.91
N LEU A 37 11.43 -15.38 -9.99
CA LEU A 37 11.00 -14.61 -8.82
C LEU A 37 10.02 -15.45 -8.00
N LYS A 38 10.44 -15.88 -6.82
CA LYS A 38 9.59 -16.59 -5.85
C LYS A 38 9.44 -15.76 -4.59
N PRO A 39 8.51 -14.78 -4.59
CA PRO A 39 8.28 -13.98 -3.40
C PRO A 39 7.73 -14.84 -2.27
N ASP A 40 8.20 -14.60 -1.06
CA ASP A 40 7.62 -15.20 0.16
C ASP A 40 6.26 -14.58 0.47
N ILE A 41 6.12 -13.27 0.22
CA ILE A 41 4.93 -12.47 0.53
C ILE A 41 4.54 -11.63 -0.69
N VAL A 42 3.25 -11.61 -1.02
CA VAL A 42 2.70 -10.73 -2.07
C VAL A 42 1.56 -9.91 -1.50
N GLY A 43 1.72 -8.59 -1.50
CA GLY A 43 0.72 -7.65 -1.00
C GLY A 43 0.03 -6.87 -2.12
N PHE A 44 -1.29 -6.81 -2.07
CA PHE A 44 -2.10 -6.08 -3.04
C PHE A 44 -2.81 -4.89 -2.40
N GLY A 45 -2.74 -3.73 -3.06
CA GLY A 45 -3.62 -2.60 -2.78
C GLY A 45 -4.95 -2.79 -3.50
N THR A 46 -6.03 -3.07 -2.75
CA THR A 46 -7.34 -3.38 -3.31
C THR A 46 -8.27 -2.17 -3.29
N PHE A 47 -8.85 -1.88 -4.44
CA PHE A 47 -9.80 -0.81 -4.66
C PHE A 47 -10.94 -1.31 -5.56
N THR A 48 -12.08 -0.63 -5.56
CA THR A 48 -13.25 -1.01 -6.35
C THR A 48 -12.93 -1.21 -7.84
N TRP A 49 -12.04 -0.41 -8.40
CA TRP A 49 -11.69 -0.47 -9.83
C TRP A 49 -10.70 -1.58 -10.22
N ASN A 50 -9.92 -2.12 -9.28
CA ASN A 50 -8.93 -3.18 -9.57
C ASN A 50 -9.26 -4.52 -8.89
N ARG A 51 -10.37 -4.63 -8.17
CA ARG A 51 -10.74 -5.81 -7.38
C ARG A 51 -10.67 -7.12 -8.18
N ASN A 52 -11.33 -7.16 -9.34
CA ASN A 52 -11.36 -8.38 -10.15
C ASN A 52 -9.97 -8.78 -10.66
N LEU A 53 -9.14 -7.80 -11.01
CA LEU A 53 -7.75 -8.02 -11.42
C LEU A 53 -6.92 -8.54 -10.24
N THR A 54 -7.09 -7.95 -9.07
CA THR A 54 -6.41 -8.35 -7.84
C THR A 54 -6.80 -9.78 -7.45
N ASP A 55 -8.10 -10.12 -7.44
CA ASP A 55 -8.57 -11.47 -7.13
C ASP A 55 -8.03 -12.51 -8.13
N TYR A 56 -8.02 -12.18 -9.43
CA TYR A 56 -7.46 -13.04 -10.48
C TYR A 56 -5.97 -13.34 -10.25
N TYR A 57 -5.15 -12.31 -10.06
CA TYR A 57 -3.71 -12.48 -9.87
C TYR A 57 -3.37 -13.12 -8.54
N SER A 58 -4.10 -12.80 -7.47
CA SER A 58 -3.89 -13.44 -6.16
C SER A 58 -4.10 -14.95 -6.24
N LYS A 59 -5.19 -15.38 -6.87
CA LYS A 59 -5.46 -16.81 -7.07
C LYS A 59 -4.39 -17.44 -7.97
N LYS A 60 -4.07 -16.83 -9.11
CA LYS A 60 -3.05 -17.33 -10.05
C LYS A 60 -1.70 -17.52 -9.37
N ILE A 61 -1.26 -16.54 -8.57
CA ILE A 61 0.03 -16.58 -7.87
C ILE A 61 -0.02 -17.62 -6.73
N LYS A 62 -1.13 -17.67 -5.98
CA LYS A 62 -1.32 -18.65 -4.91
C LYS A 62 -1.23 -20.08 -5.43
N ASP A 63 -1.92 -20.36 -6.55
CA ASP A 63 -1.93 -21.69 -7.18
C ASP A 63 -0.53 -22.07 -7.76
N ALA A 64 0.23 -21.09 -8.26
CA ALA A 64 1.51 -21.34 -8.92
C ALA A 64 2.70 -21.52 -7.95
N ILE A 65 2.82 -20.66 -6.93
CA ILE A 65 4.00 -20.59 -6.06
C ILE A 65 3.67 -20.50 -4.58
N ASN A 66 2.38 -20.45 -4.21
CA ASN A 66 1.86 -20.47 -2.85
C ASN A 66 2.55 -19.50 -1.86
N PRO A 67 2.72 -18.21 -2.20
CA PRO A 67 3.23 -17.25 -1.24
C PRO A 67 2.16 -16.88 -0.23
N LEU A 68 2.53 -16.11 0.79
CA LEU A 68 1.61 -15.44 1.67
C LEU A 68 0.96 -14.27 0.94
N ILE A 69 -0.38 -14.28 0.80
CA ILE A 69 -1.14 -13.25 0.08
C ILE A 69 -1.78 -12.28 1.07
N LEU A 70 -1.52 -10.99 0.87
CA LEU A 70 -2.01 -9.91 1.72
C LEU A 70 -2.87 -8.93 0.93
N TYR A 71 -4.00 -8.53 1.51
CA TYR A 71 -4.84 -7.48 0.97
C TYR A 71 -4.84 -6.25 1.88
N GLY A 72 -4.71 -5.09 1.28
CA GLY A 72 -4.89 -3.78 1.91
C GLY A 72 -5.68 -2.85 1.00
N GLY A 73 -6.05 -1.67 1.51
CA GLY A 73 -6.72 -0.66 0.71
C GLY A 73 -8.21 -0.51 1.00
N GLN A 74 -8.86 0.33 0.19
CA GLN A 74 -10.21 0.82 0.50
C GLN A 74 -11.34 -0.17 0.22
N GLU A 75 -11.08 -1.28 -0.46
CA GLU A 75 -12.08 -2.31 -0.75
C GLU A 75 -12.35 -3.21 0.48
N LEU A 76 -11.45 -3.24 1.46
CA LEU A 76 -11.63 -4.04 2.67
C LEU A 76 -12.84 -3.55 3.46
N PRO A 77 -13.81 -4.41 3.83
CA PRO A 77 -14.96 -4.02 4.63
C PRO A 77 -14.56 -3.51 6.02
N ILE A 78 -15.46 -2.74 6.67
CA ILE A 78 -15.23 -2.18 8.00
C ILE A 78 -15.82 -3.08 9.09
N GLY A 79 -17.01 -3.65 8.87
CA GLY A 79 -17.68 -4.47 9.86
C GLY A 79 -17.16 -5.91 9.92
N SER A 80 -17.10 -6.50 11.10
CA SER A 80 -16.61 -7.87 11.32
C SER A 80 -17.30 -8.92 10.46
N ASP A 81 -18.63 -8.91 10.39
CA ASP A 81 -19.40 -9.87 9.57
C ASP A 81 -19.08 -9.73 8.08
N GLN A 82 -18.89 -8.49 7.62
CA GLN A 82 -18.54 -8.22 6.24
C GLN A 82 -17.08 -8.63 5.95
N GLN A 83 -16.18 -8.44 6.91
CA GLN A 83 -14.77 -8.88 6.83
C GLN A 83 -14.68 -10.40 6.76
N THR A 84 -15.42 -11.08 7.62
CA THR A 84 -15.51 -12.56 7.61
C THR A 84 -15.98 -13.05 6.25
N ARG A 85 -17.09 -12.52 5.75
CA ARG A 85 -17.62 -12.89 4.43
C ARG A 85 -16.63 -12.61 3.31
N PHE A 86 -16.00 -11.42 3.33
CA PHE A 86 -15.01 -11.01 2.34
C PHE A 86 -13.83 -12.00 2.26
N MET A 87 -13.34 -12.46 3.40
CA MET A 87 -12.24 -13.43 3.47
C MET A 87 -12.70 -14.84 3.11
N MET A 88 -13.89 -15.28 3.54
CA MET A 88 -14.46 -16.58 3.16
C MET A 88 -14.63 -16.71 1.63
N GLU A 89 -15.00 -15.64 0.95
CA GLU A 89 -15.11 -15.59 -0.51
C GLU A 89 -13.73 -15.63 -1.21
N ARG A 90 -12.65 -15.42 -0.46
CA ARG A 90 -11.26 -15.31 -0.98
C ARG A 90 -10.28 -16.21 -0.20
N PRO A 91 -10.45 -17.54 -0.24
CA PRO A 91 -9.62 -18.48 0.53
C PRO A 91 -8.12 -18.43 0.12
N PHE A 92 -7.80 -17.76 -0.96
CA PHE A 92 -6.43 -17.50 -1.40
C PHE A 92 -5.78 -16.30 -0.71
N VAL A 93 -6.52 -15.51 0.09
CA VAL A 93 -6.00 -14.39 0.88
C VAL A 93 -5.74 -14.87 2.30
N ASP A 94 -4.50 -14.74 2.75
CA ASP A 94 -4.08 -15.19 4.08
C ASP A 94 -4.36 -14.14 5.16
N PHE A 95 -4.10 -12.86 4.87
CA PHE A 95 -4.25 -11.74 5.80
C PHE A 95 -4.79 -10.50 5.10
N CYS A 96 -5.53 -9.68 5.83
CA CYS A 96 -5.94 -8.36 5.41
C CYS A 96 -5.40 -7.30 6.36
N VAL A 97 -4.96 -6.17 5.81
CA VAL A 97 -4.42 -5.02 6.54
C VAL A 97 -5.37 -3.84 6.34
N PRO A 98 -6.31 -3.61 7.27
CA PRO A 98 -7.21 -2.47 7.21
C PRO A 98 -6.49 -1.15 7.52
N ALA A 99 -7.13 -0.03 7.24
CA ALA A 99 -6.65 1.33 7.51
C ALA A 99 -5.30 1.68 6.86
N GLU A 100 -4.38 2.28 7.61
CA GLU A 100 -3.02 2.58 7.15
C GLU A 100 -2.14 1.35 7.28
N GLY A 101 -1.53 0.95 6.17
CA GLY A 101 -0.92 -0.38 6.04
C GLY A 101 0.46 -0.54 6.67
N GLU A 102 1.13 0.53 7.06
CA GLU A 102 2.55 0.51 7.43
C GLU A 102 2.81 -0.40 8.65
N ILE A 103 2.06 -0.22 9.73
CA ILE A 103 2.23 -1.00 10.96
C ILE A 103 1.79 -2.45 10.77
N GLY A 104 0.62 -2.68 10.21
CA GLY A 104 0.12 -4.04 9.97
C GLY A 104 1.06 -4.85 9.08
N MET A 105 1.56 -4.26 8.00
CA MET A 105 2.55 -4.90 7.13
C MET A 105 3.87 -5.20 7.83
N ARG A 106 4.38 -4.27 8.63
CA ARG A 106 5.58 -4.51 9.46
C ARG A 106 5.36 -5.70 10.40
N ASN A 107 4.24 -5.72 11.11
CA ASN A 107 3.94 -6.77 12.09
C ASN A 107 3.79 -8.15 11.42
N ILE A 108 3.23 -8.21 10.21
CA ILE A 108 3.19 -9.45 9.41
C ILE A 108 4.60 -9.91 9.03
N VAL A 109 5.41 -9.02 8.48
CA VAL A 109 6.78 -9.36 8.08
C VAL A 109 7.60 -9.83 9.28
N GLU A 110 7.53 -9.12 10.40
CA GLU A 110 8.21 -9.51 11.65
C GLU A 110 7.74 -10.88 12.14
N ARG A 111 6.42 -11.14 12.15
CA ARG A 111 5.85 -12.44 12.51
C ARG A 111 6.32 -13.54 11.55
N TYR A 112 6.34 -13.26 10.26
CA TYR A 112 6.79 -14.20 9.23
C TYR A 112 8.26 -14.60 9.43
N LEU A 113 9.14 -13.63 9.65
CA LEU A 113 10.56 -13.89 9.90
C LEU A 113 10.79 -14.72 11.19
N ASN A 114 9.94 -14.49 12.22
CA ASN A 114 10.05 -15.18 13.52
C ASN A 114 9.34 -16.55 13.55
N SER A 115 8.45 -16.85 12.60
CA SER A 115 7.67 -18.10 12.54
C SER A 115 8.31 -19.19 11.70
N SER A 116 9.59 -19.08 11.35
CA SER A 116 10.25 -19.98 10.40
C SER A 116 9.49 -20.11 9.07
N LYS A 117 8.77 -19.06 8.68
CA LYS A 117 7.98 -18.97 7.45
C LYS A 117 6.74 -19.89 7.41
N ASP A 118 6.28 -20.35 8.56
CA ASP A 118 5.09 -21.18 8.69
C ASP A 118 3.84 -20.32 8.89
N ILE A 119 2.94 -20.33 7.90
CA ILE A 119 1.72 -19.50 7.87
C ILE A 119 0.75 -19.91 8.98
N GLU A 120 0.62 -21.21 9.26
CA GLU A 120 -0.30 -21.69 10.30
C GLU A 120 0.17 -21.23 11.69
N SER A 121 1.47 -21.27 11.95
CA SER A 121 2.01 -20.74 13.21
C SER A 121 1.81 -19.23 13.37
N MET A 122 1.76 -18.48 12.26
CA MET A 122 1.45 -17.04 12.28
C MET A 122 0.02 -16.75 12.75
N LYS A 123 -0.92 -17.65 12.47
CA LYS A 123 -2.35 -17.51 12.78
C LYS A 123 -2.75 -17.94 14.21
N ILE A 124 -1.81 -18.43 15.01
CA ILE A 124 -2.08 -18.86 16.40
C ILE A 124 -2.49 -17.69 17.29
N LYS A 125 -1.97 -16.50 17.06
CA LYS A 125 -2.28 -15.30 17.82
C LYS A 125 -2.61 -14.13 16.92
N ALA A 126 -3.52 -13.28 17.36
CA ALA A 126 -3.81 -12.01 16.70
C ALA A 126 -2.54 -11.22 16.40
N ILE A 127 -2.58 -10.45 15.34
CA ILE A 127 -1.50 -9.56 14.90
C ILE A 127 -2.08 -8.15 14.87
N GLU A 128 -1.46 -7.23 15.56
CA GLU A 128 -1.90 -5.83 15.62
C GLU A 128 -1.99 -5.25 14.21
N GLY A 129 -3.17 -4.70 13.87
CA GLY A 129 -3.45 -4.10 12.56
C GLY A 129 -3.72 -5.06 11.42
N VAL A 130 -3.96 -6.30 11.75
CA VAL A 130 -4.19 -7.36 10.77
C VAL A 130 -5.45 -8.14 11.12
N ILE A 131 -6.20 -8.53 10.11
CA ILE A 131 -7.32 -9.45 10.25
C ILE A 131 -7.08 -10.70 9.40
N PHE A 132 -7.52 -11.83 9.91
CA PHE A 132 -7.44 -13.12 9.21
C PHE A 132 -8.49 -14.09 9.74
N LEU A 133 -8.73 -15.18 9.02
CA LEU A 133 -9.54 -16.30 9.52
C LEU A 133 -8.60 -17.36 10.11
N ASP A 134 -8.98 -17.85 11.28
CA ASP A 134 -8.30 -19.00 11.91
C ASP A 134 -8.73 -20.34 11.28
N SER A 135 -8.25 -21.45 11.82
CA SER A 135 -8.58 -22.80 11.36
C SER A 135 -10.05 -23.17 11.50
N ASN A 136 -10.81 -22.47 12.33
CA ASN A 136 -12.25 -22.65 12.51
C ASN A 136 -13.07 -21.72 11.61
N SER A 137 -12.42 -20.91 10.79
CA SER A 137 -13.02 -19.84 9.99
C SER A 137 -13.59 -18.68 10.83
N ASP A 138 -13.13 -18.54 12.07
CA ASP A 138 -13.46 -17.41 12.92
C ASP A 138 -12.56 -16.22 12.61
N LEU A 139 -13.14 -15.01 12.59
CA LEU A 139 -12.37 -13.79 12.33
C LEU A 139 -11.52 -13.44 13.54
N VAL A 140 -10.22 -13.43 13.33
CA VAL A 140 -9.25 -12.97 14.31
C VAL A 140 -8.85 -11.54 13.97
N SER A 141 -9.06 -10.64 14.92
CA SER A 141 -8.58 -9.26 14.85
C SER A 141 -8.17 -8.82 16.25
N GLU A 142 -7.01 -8.23 16.40
CA GLU A 142 -6.69 -7.47 17.59
C GLU A 142 -7.26 -6.06 17.41
N ASN A 143 -7.63 -5.38 18.52
CA ASN A 143 -8.28 -4.05 18.50
C ASN A 143 -7.78 -3.18 17.35
N ASN A 144 -8.70 -2.86 16.42
CA ASN A 144 -8.37 -2.22 15.14
C ASN A 144 -8.02 -0.72 15.27
N GLU A 145 -7.93 -0.18 16.47
CA GLU A 145 -7.48 1.18 16.74
C GLU A 145 -5.96 1.23 16.87
N ILE A 146 -5.28 0.98 15.74
CA ILE A 146 -3.84 1.22 15.69
C ILE A 146 -3.62 2.72 15.66
N GLU A 147 -2.76 3.21 16.53
CA GLU A 147 -2.26 4.56 16.39
C GLU A 147 -1.43 4.65 15.08
N PRO A 148 -1.85 5.50 14.13
CA PRO A 148 -1.17 5.55 12.84
C PRO A 148 0.26 6.08 12.99
N VAL A 149 1.16 5.64 12.12
CA VAL A 149 2.55 6.08 12.10
C VAL A 149 2.64 7.61 12.11
N ASN A 150 3.52 8.16 12.94
CA ASN A 150 3.84 9.57 12.90
C ASN A 150 4.45 9.92 11.53
N LEU A 151 3.85 10.86 10.81
CA LEU A 151 4.31 11.24 9.47
C LEU A 151 5.70 11.87 9.45
N ASN A 152 6.22 12.31 10.61
CA ASN A 152 7.61 12.78 10.71
C ASN A 152 8.63 11.63 10.59
N ASP A 153 8.22 10.43 10.99
CA ASP A 153 9.08 9.24 11.04
C ASP A 153 8.87 8.33 9.83
N LEU A 154 7.91 8.68 8.95
CA LEU A 154 7.58 7.90 7.77
C LEU A 154 8.49 8.30 6.60
N PRO A 155 9.34 7.37 6.08
CA PRO A 155 10.20 7.64 4.95
C PRO A 155 9.39 8.04 3.71
N SER A 156 9.86 9.04 2.98
CA SER A 156 9.24 9.45 1.73
C SER A 156 9.59 8.47 0.61
N PRO A 157 8.63 7.81 -0.04
CA PRO A 157 8.91 6.90 -1.14
C PRO A 157 9.50 7.61 -2.38
N ILE A 158 9.36 8.93 -2.45
CA ILE A 158 9.99 9.75 -3.48
C ILE A 158 11.48 9.88 -3.17
N LEU A 159 11.83 10.31 -1.95
CA LEU A 159 13.22 10.58 -1.56
C LEU A 159 14.06 9.31 -1.42
N THR A 160 13.43 8.17 -1.13
CA THR A 160 14.09 6.86 -1.07
C THR A 160 14.33 6.24 -2.45
N GLY A 161 13.83 6.87 -3.54
CA GLY A 161 14.00 6.37 -4.89
C GLY A 161 13.14 5.16 -5.26
N VAL A 162 12.21 4.76 -4.40
CA VAL A 162 11.31 3.59 -4.62
C VAL A 162 10.53 3.68 -5.94
N PHE A 163 10.30 4.89 -6.45
CA PHE A 163 9.55 5.14 -7.68
C PHE A 163 10.42 5.51 -8.89
N ASP A 164 11.74 5.58 -8.77
CA ASP A 164 12.59 6.09 -9.84
C ASP A 164 12.41 5.31 -11.16
N ASP A 165 12.37 3.98 -11.10
CA ASP A 165 12.14 3.13 -12.28
C ASP A 165 10.78 3.38 -12.95
N PHE A 166 9.76 3.73 -12.17
CA PHE A 166 8.43 4.03 -12.70
C PHE A 166 8.39 5.38 -13.40
N PHE A 167 9.14 6.36 -12.92
CA PHE A 167 9.27 7.66 -13.58
C PHE A 167 10.00 7.54 -14.92
N GLN A 168 11.02 6.68 -14.99
CA GLN A 168 11.69 6.36 -16.26
C GLN A 168 10.76 5.69 -17.28
N LYS A 169 9.76 4.93 -16.81
CA LYS A 169 8.70 4.35 -17.64
C LYS A 169 7.57 5.34 -17.98
N GLY A 170 7.70 6.61 -17.63
CA GLY A 170 6.75 7.67 -17.99
C GLY A 170 5.52 7.76 -17.07
N LEU A 171 5.53 7.14 -15.90
CA LEU A 171 4.44 7.30 -14.94
C LEU A 171 4.48 8.68 -14.29
N THR A 172 3.30 9.30 -14.18
CA THR A 172 3.16 10.61 -13.55
C THR A 172 3.38 10.51 -12.04
N PRO A 173 4.30 11.30 -11.47
CA PRO A 173 4.53 11.29 -10.02
C PRO A 173 3.33 11.84 -9.27
N MET A 174 3.06 11.23 -8.12
CA MET A 174 2.05 11.69 -7.17
C MET A 174 2.70 12.00 -5.83
N LEU A 175 2.31 13.12 -5.24
CA LEU A 175 2.73 13.55 -3.91
C LEU A 175 1.55 13.55 -2.95
N GLN A 176 1.82 13.18 -1.70
CA GLN A 176 0.86 13.26 -0.60
C GLN A 176 1.44 14.15 0.50
N PHE A 177 0.78 15.26 0.77
CA PHE A 177 1.22 16.21 1.80
C PHE A 177 0.46 16.07 3.12
N VAL A 178 -0.71 15.42 3.05
CA VAL A 178 -1.60 15.26 4.21
C VAL A 178 -2.25 13.88 4.22
N ARG A 179 -2.56 13.37 5.39
CA ARG A 179 -3.44 12.21 5.62
C ARG A 179 -4.58 12.60 6.54
N GLY A 180 -5.72 11.96 6.36
CA GLY A 180 -6.95 12.22 7.10
C GLY A 180 -7.88 13.18 6.38
N CYS A 181 -9.13 13.20 6.83
CA CYS A 181 -10.18 14.09 6.31
C CYS A 181 -11.09 14.53 7.45
N PRO A 182 -11.37 15.84 7.61
CA PRO A 182 -12.22 16.33 8.68
C PRO A 182 -13.71 16.10 8.42
N ASN A 183 -14.08 15.79 7.15
CA ASN A 183 -15.46 15.62 6.73
C ASN A 183 -15.98 14.22 7.05
N LYS A 184 -17.25 14.13 7.45
CA LYS A 184 -17.96 12.89 7.74
C LYS A 184 -19.00 12.59 6.66
N CYS A 185 -18.59 12.59 5.39
CA CYS A 185 -19.52 12.34 4.28
C CYS A 185 -20.06 10.91 4.36
N ALA A 186 -21.38 10.76 4.41
CA ALA A 186 -22.05 9.47 4.58
C ALA A 186 -21.76 8.44 3.45
N TYR A 187 -21.41 8.94 2.26
CA TYR A 187 -21.08 8.12 1.09
C TYR A 187 -19.58 7.84 0.92
N CYS A 188 -18.74 8.45 1.75
CA CYS A 188 -17.30 8.37 1.60
C CYS A 188 -16.69 7.44 2.64
N ARG A 189 -15.90 6.45 2.19
CA ARG A 189 -15.19 5.57 3.10
C ARG A 189 -14.27 6.31 4.08
N GLN A 190 -13.61 7.37 3.63
CA GLN A 190 -12.77 8.21 4.50
C GLN A 190 -13.58 8.90 5.60
N GLY A 191 -14.87 9.17 5.37
CA GLY A 191 -15.76 9.75 6.38
C GLY A 191 -16.23 8.75 7.44
N SER A 192 -16.17 7.45 7.15
CA SER A 192 -16.54 6.36 8.06
C SER A 192 -15.34 5.78 8.82
N VAL A 193 -14.13 6.04 8.35
CA VAL A 193 -12.90 5.60 9.02
C VAL A 193 -12.48 6.67 10.04
N GLU A 194 -11.93 6.23 11.15
CA GLU A 194 -11.65 7.04 12.35
C GLU A 194 -10.61 8.14 12.19
N SER A 195 -9.94 8.23 11.05
CA SER A 195 -8.93 9.23 10.75
C SER A 195 -9.52 10.63 10.51
N LYS A 196 -10.20 11.17 11.53
CA LYS A 196 -10.83 12.52 11.49
C LYS A 196 -9.81 13.64 11.61
N LYS A 197 -8.60 13.34 12.08
CA LYS A 197 -7.54 14.31 12.31
C LYS A 197 -6.68 14.45 11.06
N ILE A 198 -6.59 15.66 10.53
CA ILE A 198 -5.63 15.95 9.46
C ILE A 198 -4.22 15.89 10.06
N ARG A 199 -3.38 15.01 9.52
CA ARG A 199 -1.96 14.91 9.79
C ARG A 199 -1.19 15.40 8.56
N ARG A 200 -0.11 16.12 8.77
CA ARG A 200 0.69 16.73 7.69
C ARG A 200 2.10 16.19 7.73
N TYR A 201 2.65 15.96 6.54
CA TYR A 201 4.09 15.72 6.40
C TYR A 201 4.86 16.99 6.71
N PRO A 202 6.10 16.88 7.23
CA PRO A 202 6.96 18.04 7.41
C PRO A 202 7.14 18.81 6.09
N SER A 203 6.99 20.14 6.14
CA SER A 203 7.11 20.98 4.95
C SER A 203 8.48 20.84 4.28
N LYS A 204 9.53 20.61 5.07
CA LYS A 204 10.89 20.35 4.55
C LYS A 204 10.92 19.10 3.66
N ILE A 205 10.40 17.96 4.15
CA ILE A 205 10.34 16.70 3.38
C ILE A 205 9.50 16.88 2.13
N SER A 206 8.39 17.61 2.23
CA SER A 206 7.51 17.90 1.08
C SER A 206 8.23 18.71 0.00
N LEU A 207 8.97 19.74 0.39
CA LEU A 207 9.75 20.55 -0.52
C LEU A 207 10.92 19.76 -1.16
N GLU A 208 11.64 18.98 -0.36
CA GLU A 208 12.72 18.12 -0.86
C GLU A 208 12.19 17.09 -1.88
N ALA A 209 11.00 16.53 -1.66
CA ALA A 209 10.37 15.62 -2.61
C ALA A 209 10.01 16.30 -3.93
N ILE A 210 9.51 17.54 -3.90
CA ILE A 210 9.25 18.35 -5.12
C ILE A 210 10.55 18.57 -5.89
N LEU A 211 11.61 19.06 -5.22
CA LEU A 211 12.91 19.32 -5.84
C LEU A 211 13.57 18.04 -6.36
N TYR A 212 13.36 16.91 -5.71
CA TYR A 212 13.83 15.62 -6.18
C TYR A 212 13.16 15.22 -7.50
N LEU A 213 11.86 15.39 -7.60
CA LEU A 213 11.09 15.10 -8.81
C LEU A 213 11.45 16.03 -9.95
N GLU A 214 11.63 17.32 -9.69
CA GLU A 214 12.04 18.29 -10.70
C GLU A 214 13.34 17.88 -11.43
N LYS A 215 14.28 17.28 -10.69
CA LYS A 215 15.56 16.82 -11.26
C LYS A 215 15.45 15.49 -12.03
N ARG A 216 14.47 14.65 -11.73
CA ARG A 216 14.39 13.29 -12.26
C ARG A 216 13.34 13.09 -13.33
N VAL A 217 12.35 13.95 -13.38
CA VAL A 217 11.28 13.88 -14.39
C VAL A 217 11.50 15.02 -15.37
N GLU A 218 12.27 14.76 -16.41
CA GLU A 218 12.72 15.73 -17.44
C GLU A 218 11.60 16.57 -18.07
N ASN A 219 10.36 16.27 -17.83
CA ASN A 219 9.22 16.91 -18.50
C ASN A 219 8.10 17.37 -17.56
N ILE A 220 8.28 17.41 -16.23
CA ILE A 220 7.24 17.95 -15.35
C ILE A 220 6.91 19.39 -15.74
N GLY A 221 7.91 20.22 -15.96
CA GLY A 221 7.71 21.61 -16.38
C GLY A 221 7.01 21.72 -17.72
N LYS A 222 7.42 20.94 -18.71
CA LYS A 222 6.80 20.93 -20.05
C LYS A 222 5.38 20.35 -20.02
N HIS A 223 5.14 19.34 -19.20
CA HIS A 223 3.81 18.73 -19.06
C HIS A 223 2.83 19.68 -18.34
N LEU A 224 3.28 20.35 -17.29
CA LEU A 224 2.50 21.36 -16.58
C LEU A 224 2.25 22.59 -17.45
N SER A 225 3.23 23.06 -18.24
CA SER A 225 3.05 24.13 -19.20
C SER A 225 2.03 23.76 -20.27
N LYS A 226 2.12 22.55 -20.82
CA LYS A 226 1.17 22.06 -21.81
C LYS A 226 -0.25 21.91 -21.24
N LEU A 227 -0.39 21.36 -20.03
CA LEU A 227 -1.67 21.30 -19.34
C LEU A 227 -2.25 22.70 -19.05
N ALA A 228 -1.41 23.63 -18.67
CA ALA A 228 -1.80 25.03 -18.48
C ALA A 228 -2.28 25.67 -19.80
N GLU A 229 -1.58 25.44 -20.90
CA GLU A 229 -1.96 25.90 -22.24
C GLU A 229 -3.29 25.25 -22.70
N ASP A 230 -3.42 23.94 -22.56
CA ASP A 230 -4.62 23.17 -22.94
C ASP A 230 -5.87 23.59 -22.16
N HIS A 231 -5.71 24.12 -20.94
CA HIS A 231 -6.79 24.60 -20.09
C HIS A 231 -6.87 26.15 -20.00
N GLY A 232 -6.12 26.86 -20.81
CA GLY A 232 -6.14 28.35 -20.87
C GLY A 232 -5.61 29.01 -19.58
N CYS A 233 -4.81 28.30 -18.78
CA CYS A 233 -4.18 28.83 -17.58
C CYS A 233 -2.81 29.44 -17.94
N LYS A 234 -2.49 30.60 -17.35
CA LYS A 234 -1.13 31.17 -17.48
C LYS A 234 -0.13 30.35 -16.65
N PRO A 235 1.13 30.19 -17.11
CA PRO A 235 2.17 29.51 -16.34
C PRO A 235 2.32 30.14 -14.95
N VAL A 236 2.49 29.29 -13.92
CA VAL A 236 2.73 29.73 -12.55
C VAL A 236 4.11 30.39 -12.51
N GLY A 237 4.17 31.70 -12.48
CA GLY A 237 5.42 32.49 -12.46
C GLY A 237 5.24 33.96 -12.92
N GLU A 238 4.10 34.31 -13.45
CA GLU A 238 3.77 35.69 -13.82
C GLU A 238 2.53 36.17 -13.04
N CYS A 239 2.68 36.28 -11.72
CA CYS A 239 1.79 37.07 -10.85
C CYS A 239 2.60 38.11 -10.11
#